data_b5bb359f11453b663ca744fccc679f9d
#
_entry.id   b5bb359f11453b663ca744fccc679f9d
#
_cell.length_a   1.000
_cell.length_b   1.000
_cell.length_c   1.000
_cell.angle_alpha   90.00
_cell.angle_beta   90.00
_cell.angle_gamma   90.00
#
_symmetry.space_group_name_H-M   'P 1'
#
loop_
_entity.id
_entity.type
_entity.pdbx_description
1 polymer ?
#
loop_
_entity_poly.entity_id
_entity_poly.type
_entity_poly.pdbx_seq_one_letter_code
_entity_poly.pdbx_strand_id
1 'polypeptide(L)'
;MFMNKMFLLRVLSKYFAVLLVLSFTSSVFAHKPIIYLDQGWTEEQRKDFYETAQGSYLVPLAWFLSLEQVGAEEDHHGDYPLFSDHENIRKFGYLVKRKQDGNLHNLPLGFAVESVENGDAWLGYTCAACHTNEIKYKGKVIRIDGAPTLADLDGFVSHLYAAVIETVDDEER
;
A
#
# COMPACT_ATOMS: atom_id res chain seq x y z
N MET A 1 -10.90 -21.33 -59.53
CA MET A 1 -10.68 -21.59 -58.10
C MET A 1 -11.28 -20.42 -57.31
N PHE A 2 -12.60 -20.42 -57.10
CA PHE A 2 -13.33 -19.35 -56.40
C PHE A 2 -13.41 -19.69 -54.93
N MET A 3 -12.54 -19.12 -54.14
CA MET A 3 -12.62 -19.16 -52.69
C MET A 3 -13.85 -18.39 -52.22
N ASN A 4 -14.78 -19.07 -51.55
CA ASN A 4 -16.11 -18.61 -51.24
C ASN A 4 -16.07 -17.31 -50.38
N LYS A 5 -16.46 -16.15 -50.94
CA LYS A 5 -16.53 -14.86 -50.26
C LYS A 5 -17.25 -14.93 -48.90
N MET A 6 -18.20 -15.84 -48.79
CA MET A 6 -18.94 -16.07 -47.56
C MET A 6 -18.10 -16.68 -46.42
N PHE A 7 -17.11 -17.51 -46.78
CA PHE A 7 -16.20 -18.12 -45.80
C PHE A 7 -15.24 -17.04 -45.22
N LEU A 8 -14.70 -16.20 -46.11
CA LEU A 8 -13.80 -15.11 -45.73
C LEU A 8 -14.47 -14.09 -44.80
N LEU A 9 -15.72 -13.72 -45.08
CA LEU A 9 -16.53 -12.81 -44.26
C LEU A 9 -16.83 -13.39 -42.87
N ARG A 10 -17.06 -14.71 -42.75
CA ARG A 10 -17.29 -15.36 -41.45
C ARG A 10 -16.02 -15.45 -40.62
N VAL A 11 -14.86 -15.65 -41.25
CA VAL A 11 -13.58 -15.68 -40.54
C VAL A 11 -13.21 -14.26 -40.07
N LEU A 12 -13.32 -13.25 -40.92
CA LEU A 12 -13.05 -11.84 -40.57
C LEU A 12 -13.99 -11.33 -39.45
N SER A 13 -15.28 -11.72 -39.47
CA SER A 13 -16.23 -11.38 -38.41
C SER A 13 -15.84 -11.97 -37.05
N LYS A 14 -15.33 -13.20 -37.01
CA LYS A 14 -14.86 -13.81 -35.75
C LYS A 14 -13.63 -13.13 -35.17
N TYR A 15 -12.66 -12.78 -36.02
CA TYR A 15 -11.46 -12.05 -35.56
C TYR A 15 -11.78 -10.61 -35.16
N PHE A 16 -12.72 -9.95 -35.84
CA PHE A 16 -13.17 -8.60 -35.47
C PHE A 16 -13.88 -8.62 -34.11
N ALA A 17 -14.71 -9.62 -33.82
CA ALA A 17 -15.37 -9.78 -32.53
C ALA A 17 -14.36 -10.04 -31.39
N VAL A 18 -13.32 -10.87 -31.63
CA VAL A 18 -12.25 -11.13 -30.65
C VAL A 18 -11.40 -9.89 -30.40
N LEU A 19 -11.08 -9.10 -31.43
CA LEU A 19 -10.36 -7.83 -31.28
C LEU A 19 -11.18 -6.79 -30.48
N LEU A 20 -12.50 -6.76 -30.66
CA LEU A 20 -13.39 -5.83 -29.94
C LEU A 20 -13.48 -6.21 -28.44
N VAL A 21 -13.46 -7.50 -28.10
CA VAL A 21 -13.48 -7.96 -26.70
C VAL A 21 -12.15 -7.69 -26.00
N LEU A 22 -11.02 -7.81 -26.70
CA LEU A 22 -9.69 -7.49 -26.15
C LEU A 22 -9.46 -6.01 -25.87
N SER A 23 -10.19 -5.10 -26.55
CA SER A 23 -10.07 -3.65 -26.31
C SER A 23 -10.85 -3.16 -25.09
N PHE A 24 -11.74 -3.96 -24.51
CA PHE A 24 -12.53 -3.57 -23.32
C PHE A 24 -11.92 -3.96 -21.97
N THR A 25 -10.81 -4.70 -21.93
CA THR A 25 -10.24 -5.22 -20.66
C THR A 25 -9.14 -4.34 -20.05
N SER A 26 -8.83 -3.20 -20.63
CA SER A 26 -7.92 -2.25 -19.99
C SER A 26 -8.68 -1.30 -19.07
N SER A 27 -9.30 -1.82 -18.02
CA SER A 27 -9.64 -1.00 -16.85
C SER A 27 -8.32 -0.62 -16.18
N VAL A 28 -7.68 0.40 -16.71
CA VAL A 28 -6.61 1.10 -16.02
C VAL A 28 -7.24 1.61 -14.73
N PHE A 29 -6.91 1.00 -13.59
CA PHE A 29 -7.16 1.58 -12.29
C PHE A 29 -6.35 2.89 -12.23
N ALA A 30 -6.90 3.94 -12.82
CA ALA A 30 -6.35 5.27 -12.74
C ALA A 30 -6.40 5.66 -11.26
N HIS A 31 -5.25 5.61 -10.59
CA HIS A 31 -5.11 6.15 -9.26
C HIS A 31 -5.55 7.60 -9.30
N LYS A 32 -6.61 7.92 -8.52
CA LYS A 32 -7.10 9.29 -8.43
C LYS A 32 -5.95 10.19 -7.96
N PRO A 33 -5.73 11.34 -8.61
CA PRO A 33 -4.67 12.24 -8.19
C PRO A 33 -4.95 12.74 -6.76
N ILE A 34 -3.93 12.70 -5.91
CA ILE A 34 -3.99 13.35 -4.60
C ILE A 34 -3.78 14.83 -4.80
N ILE A 35 -4.67 15.63 -4.23
CA ILE A 35 -4.56 17.08 -4.17
C ILE A 35 -4.11 17.43 -2.75
N TYR A 36 -3.01 18.13 -2.64
CA TYR A 36 -2.56 18.72 -1.39
C TYR A 36 -3.20 20.09 -1.23
N LEU A 37 -3.68 20.40 -0.02
CA LEU A 37 -4.08 21.76 0.29
C LEU A 37 -2.83 22.65 0.31
N ASP A 38 -2.98 23.86 -0.21
CA ASP A 38 -1.94 24.88 -0.08
C ASP A 38 -1.94 25.40 1.37
N GLN A 39 -0.95 24.93 2.12
CA GLN A 39 -0.75 25.30 3.53
C GLN A 39 0.53 26.12 3.71
N GLY A 40 1.10 26.62 2.61
CA GLY A 40 2.33 27.40 2.61
C GLY A 40 3.61 26.55 2.78
N TRP A 41 3.52 25.23 2.67
CA TRP A 41 4.68 24.33 2.79
C TRP A 41 5.39 24.19 1.44
N THR A 42 6.73 24.20 1.50
CA THR A 42 7.54 23.79 0.35
C THR A 42 7.50 22.27 0.18
N GLU A 43 7.90 21.79 -0.99
CA GLU A 43 8.02 20.33 -1.22
C GLU A 43 9.05 19.69 -0.28
N GLU A 44 10.13 20.39 0.04
CA GLU A 44 11.16 19.92 0.97
C GLU A 44 10.61 19.77 2.38
N GLN A 45 9.89 20.77 2.90
CA GLN A 45 9.24 20.70 4.22
C GLN A 45 8.22 19.58 4.30
N ARG A 46 7.47 19.34 3.23
CA ARG A 46 6.53 18.22 3.17
C ARG A 46 7.25 16.89 3.14
N LYS A 47 8.36 16.79 2.41
CA LYS A 47 9.21 15.59 2.39
C LYS A 47 9.73 15.29 3.79
N ASP A 48 10.29 16.28 4.48
CA ASP A 48 10.78 16.12 5.85
C ASP A 48 9.68 15.64 6.79
N PHE A 49 8.49 16.21 6.69
CA PHE A 49 7.32 15.81 7.48
C PHE A 49 6.92 14.35 7.25
N TYR A 50 7.09 13.82 6.03
CA TYR A 50 6.74 12.45 5.69
C TYR A 50 7.87 11.43 5.91
N GLU A 51 9.10 11.85 5.98
CA GLU A 51 10.26 10.96 5.94
C GLU A 51 11.16 11.03 7.17
N THR A 52 11.09 12.13 7.95
CA THR A 52 11.89 12.24 9.17
C THR A 52 11.28 11.41 10.29
N ALA A 53 11.98 10.37 10.68
CA ALA A 53 11.59 9.52 11.78
C ALA A 53 11.70 10.26 13.12
N GLN A 54 10.85 9.86 14.08
CA GLN A 54 10.77 10.51 15.40
C GLN A 54 11.52 9.76 16.50
N GLY A 55 12.33 8.76 16.15
CA GLY A 55 13.00 7.90 17.12
C GLY A 55 12.07 6.86 17.75
N SER A 56 10.98 6.53 17.12
CA SER A 56 10.08 5.46 17.56
C SER A 56 10.47 4.13 16.93
N TYR A 57 11.21 3.31 17.64
CA TYR A 57 11.62 1.98 17.18
C TYR A 57 10.50 0.98 17.48
N LEU A 58 9.64 0.71 16.49
CA LEU A 58 8.48 -0.20 16.66
C LEU A 58 8.88 -1.66 16.59
N VAL A 59 9.55 -2.03 15.50
CA VAL A 59 9.95 -3.41 15.19
C VAL A 59 11.08 -3.38 14.16
N PRO A 60 12.02 -4.36 14.15
CA PRO A 60 12.97 -4.49 13.06
C PRO A 60 12.26 -4.51 11.71
N LEU A 61 12.77 -3.74 10.74
CA LEU A 61 12.13 -3.64 9.42
C LEU A 61 11.95 -4.99 8.74
N ALA A 62 12.96 -5.86 8.84
CA ALA A 62 12.89 -7.20 8.25
C ALA A 62 11.73 -8.01 8.82
N TRP A 63 11.45 -7.89 10.11
CA TRP A 63 10.32 -8.55 10.75
C TRP A 63 8.99 -7.98 10.22
N PHE A 64 8.84 -6.66 10.24
CA PHE A 64 7.61 -6.03 9.71
C PHE A 64 7.27 -6.47 8.29
N LEU A 65 8.28 -6.70 7.45
CA LEU A 65 8.09 -7.09 6.06
C LEU A 65 7.82 -8.58 5.86
N SER A 66 8.10 -9.42 6.87
CA SER A 66 7.94 -10.88 6.81
C SER A 66 6.92 -11.44 7.78
N LEU A 67 6.45 -10.66 8.78
CA LEU A 67 5.38 -11.09 9.67
C LEU A 67 4.10 -11.36 8.91
N GLU A 68 3.43 -12.45 9.26
CA GLU A 68 2.12 -12.82 8.76
C GLU A 68 1.01 -12.17 9.58
N GLN A 69 -0.18 -12.08 9.01
CA GLN A 69 -1.35 -11.60 9.75
C GLN A 69 -1.78 -12.61 10.80
N VAL A 70 -2.17 -12.14 11.98
CA VAL A 70 -2.66 -12.98 13.08
C VAL A 70 -3.85 -13.82 12.64
N GLY A 71 -3.76 -15.14 12.88
CA GLY A 71 -4.83 -16.08 12.53
C GLY A 71 -5.08 -16.22 11.04
N ALA A 72 -4.11 -15.87 10.21
CA ALA A 72 -4.22 -16.04 8.77
C ALA A 72 -4.17 -17.51 8.36
N GLU A 73 -4.89 -17.84 7.30
CA GLU A 73 -4.82 -19.16 6.65
C GLU A 73 -3.97 -19.04 5.37
N GLU A 74 -3.28 -20.13 5.02
CA GLU A 74 -2.57 -20.25 3.74
C GLU A 74 -3.53 -20.00 2.56
N ASP A 75 -3.03 -19.33 1.55
CA ASP A 75 -3.71 -19.21 0.28
C ASP A 75 -3.56 -20.49 -0.56
N HIS A 76 -4.10 -20.49 -1.79
CA HIS A 76 -4.00 -21.64 -2.71
C HIS A 76 -2.59 -21.98 -3.18
N HIS A 77 -1.60 -21.13 -2.89
CA HIS A 77 -0.19 -21.29 -3.23
C HIS A 77 0.67 -21.68 -2.02
N GLY A 78 0.08 -21.74 -0.83
CA GLY A 78 0.78 -22.00 0.42
C GLY A 78 1.41 -20.75 1.03
N ASP A 79 1.00 -19.56 0.58
CA ASP A 79 1.50 -18.29 1.09
C ASP A 79 0.52 -17.73 2.13
N TYR A 80 1.05 -17.16 3.20
CA TYR A 80 0.27 -16.41 4.19
C TYR A 80 0.24 -14.92 3.86
N PRO A 81 -0.90 -14.25 4.06
CA PRO A 81 -0.98 -12.81 3.88
C PRO A 81 -0.11 -12.09 4.90
N LEU A 82 0.73 -11.17 4.41
CA LEU A 82 1.67 -10.45 5.26
C LEU A 82 0.99 -9.37 6.10
N PHE A 83 1.52 -9.15 7.31
CA PHE A 83 1.07 -8.05 8.16
C PHE A 83 1.22 -6.69 7.48
N SER A 84 2.30 -6.51 6.71
CA SER A 84 2.62 -5.29 5.95
C SER A 84 1.76 -5.05 4.71
N ASP A 85 0.86 -5.96 4.35
CA ASP A 85 -0.01 -5.80 3.19
C ASP A 85 -0.87 -4.55 3.30
N HIS A 86 -1.00 -3.82 2.19
CA HIS A 86 -1.75 -2.57 2.13
C HIS A 86 -3.20 -2.70 2.59
N GLU A 87 -3.84 -3.83 2.31
CA GLU A 87 -5.23 -4.07 2.74
C GLU A 87 -5.31 -4.24 4.25
N ASN A 88 -4.34 -4.93 4.86
CA ASN A 88 -4.24 -5.06 6.30
C ASN A 88 -3.98 -3.70 6.97
N ILE A 89 -3.00 -2.96 6.47
CA ILE A 89 -2.66 -1.62 6.99
C ILE A 89 -3.84 -0.65 6.92
N ARG A 90 -4.66 -0.74 5.87
CA ARG A 90 -5.88 0.07 5.75
C ARG A 90 -6.97 -0.26 6.78
N LYS A 91 -7.01 -1.48 7.32
CA LYS A 91 -7.96 -1.85 8.39
C LYS A 91 -7.72 -1.00 9.63
N PHE A 92 -6.47 -0.60 9.88
CA PHE A 92 -6.09 0.31 10.96
C PHE A 92 -6.21 1.80 10.58
N GLY A 93 -6.72 2.12 9.38
CA GLY A 93 -6.95 3.50 8.97
C GLY A 93 -5.70 4.25 8.46
N TYR A 94 -4.54 3.60 8.38
CA TYR A 94 -3.34 4.23 7.83
C TYR A 94 -3.47 4.48 6.33
N LEU A 95 -2.91 5.60 5.90
CA LEU A 95 -2.87 6.00 4.50
C LEU A 95 -1.72 5.30 3.77
N VAL A 96 -1.93 5.00 2.49
CA VAL A 96 -0.91 4.35 1.67
C VAL A 96 -0.02 5.40 1.01
N LYS A 97 1.30 5.28 1.18
CA LYS A 97 2.31 6.03 0.43
C LYS A 97 2.48 5.41 -0.96
N ARG A 98 2.56 6.22 -2.00
CA ARG A 98 2.72 5.71 -3.36
C ARG A 98 4.16 5.28 -3.63
N LYS A 99 4.34 4.25 -4.46
CA LYS A 99 5.68 3.81 -4.89
C LYS A 99 6.51 4.92 -5.56
N GLN A 100 5.84 5.85 -6.24
CA GLN A 100 6.46 6.99 -6.94
C GLN A 100 7.17 7.97 -5.99
N ASP A 101 6.85 7.93 -4.70
CA ASP A 101 7.39 8.85 -3.69
C ASP A 101 8.66 8.27 -3.03
N GLY A 102 9.41 7.40 -3.70
CA GLY A 102 10.63 6.78 -3.17
C GLY A 102 10.37 5.71 -2.08
N ASN A 103 9.17 5.15 -2.04
CA ASN A 103 8.76 4.15 -1.06
C ASN A 103 9.29 2.75 -1.42
N LEU A 104 10.57 2.50 -1.18
CA LEU A 104 11.26 1.26 -1.55
C LEU A 104 10.66 0.02 -0.89
N HIS A 105 10.20 0.16 0.35
CA HIS A 105 9.66 -0.94 1.16
C HIS A 105 8.14 -0.99 1.18
N ASN A 106 7.47 -0.18 0.35
CA ASN A 106 6.00 -0.11 0.27
C ASN A 106 5.33 0.24 1.62
N LEU A 107 6.01 1.01 2.47
CA LEU A 107 5.54 1.38 3.79
C LEU A 107 4.31 2.29 3.73
N PRO A 108 3.46 2.28 4.77
CA PRO A 108 2.36 3.24 4.90
C PRO A 108 2.87 4.68 4.98
N LEU A 109 1.99 5.63 4.71
CA LEU A 109 2.27 7.04 4.94
C LEU A 109 2.51 7.29 6.42
N GLY A 110 3.56 8.04 6.74
CA GLY A 110 3.93 8.32 8.12
C GLY A 110 4.80 7.25 8.78
N PHE A 111 5.26 6.25 7.99
CA PHE A 111 6.26 5.30 8.44
C PHE A 111 7.60 5.59 7.78
N ALA A 112 8.67 5.44 8.56
CA ALA A 112 10.03 5.63 8.12
C ALA A 112 10.92 4.49 8.58
N VAL A 113 12.09 4.39 7.94
CA VAL A 113 13.14 3.44 8.33
C VAL A 113 14.25 4.21 9.02
N GLU A 114 14.57 3.80 10.23
CA GLU A 114 15.72 4.30 10.98
C GLU A 114 16.79 3.22 11.08
N SER A 115 18.05 3.63 10.97
CA SER A 115 19.19 2.76 11.26
C SER A 115 19.69 3.03 12.67
N VAL A 116 19.86 1.99 13.45
CA VAL A 116 20.49 2.07 14.78
C VAL A 116 22.01 1.90 14.67
N GLU A 117 22.73 2.16 15.76
CA GLU A 117 24.20 2.17 15.78
C GLU A 117 24.86 0.86 15.29
N ASN A 118 24.19 -0.30 15.49
CA ASN A 118 24.68 -1.59 14.99
C ASN A 118 24.42 -1.83 13.49
N GLY A 119 23.77 -0.89 12.81
CA GLY A 119 23.43 -0.98 11.38
C GLY A 119 22.07 -1.66 11.08
N ASP A 120 21.33 -2.12 12.09
CA ASP A 120 20.00 -2.68 11.88
C ASP A 120 19.00 -1.59 11.48
N ALA A 121 18.11 -1.94 10.56
CA ALA A 121 17.02 -1.08 10.13
C ALA A 121 15.76 -1.35 10.94
N TRP A 122 15.17 -0.29 11.48
CA TRP A 122 13.94 -0.34 12.26
C TRP A 122 12.82 0.45 11.62
N LEU A 123 11.60 -0.05 11.77
CA LEU A 123 10.40 0.68 11.42
C LEU A 123 10.08 1.67 12.53
N GLY A 124 9.83 2.92 12.15
CA GLY A 124 9.42 3.98 13.06
C GLY A 124 8.32 4.86 12.48
N TYR A 125 7.81 5.76 13.28
CA TYR A 125 6.84 6.75 12.86
C TYR A 125 7.49 8.08 12.49
N THR A 126 6.84 8.79 11.57
CA THR A 126 7.04 10.23 11.34
C THR A 126 5.86 11.02 11.89
N CYS A 127 5.93 12.35 11.90
CA CYS A 127 4.81 13.21 12.28
C CYS A 127 3.54 12.92 11.45
N ALA A 128 3.71 12.52 10.20
CA ALA A 128 2.61 12.26 9.28
C ALA A 128 1.75 11.04 9.66
N ALA A 129 2.25 10.10 10.45
CA ALA A 129 1.46 8.96 10.92
C ALA A 129 0.24 9.39 11.74
N CYS A 130 0.43 10.40 12.58
CA CYS A 130 -0.61 10.94 13.47
C CYS A 130 -1.24 12.24 12.95
N HIS A 131 -0.57 12.94 12.04
CA HIS A 131 -0.96 14.28 11.60
C HIS A 131 -1.16 14.39 10.09
N THR A 132 -1.78 13.38 9.47
CA THR A 132 -2.20 13.46 8.06
C THR A 132 -3.54 12.74 7.88
N ASN A 133 -4.43 13.37 7.14
CA ASN A 133 -5.73 12.79 6.80
C ASN A 133 -6.10 13.03 5.34
N GLU A 134 -7.08 12.28 4.85
CA GLU A 134 -7.60 12.41 3.50
C GLU A 134 -9.11 12.59 3.49
N ILE A 135 -9.57 13.52 2.67
CA ILE A 135 -10.98 13.72 2.40
C ILE A 135 -11.28 13.33 0.94
N LYS A 136 -12.31 12.53 0.75
CA LYS A 136 -12.82 12.20 -0.59
C LYS A 136 -13.96 13.15 -0.95
N TYR A 137 -13.74 14.02 -1.95
CA TYR A 137 -14.74 14.98 -2.37
C TYR A 137 -14.83 15.05 -3.90
N LYS A 138 -16.04 14.90 -4.45
CA LYS A 138 -16.32 14.94 -5.90
C LYS A 138 -15.33 14.12 -6.74
N GLY A 139 -15.05 12.90 -6.29
CA GLY A 139 -14.15 11.98 -6.99
C GLY A 139 -12.64 12.29 -6.86
N LYS A 140 -12.28 13.31 -6.10
CA LYS A 140 -10.89 13.68 -5.80
C LYS A 140 -10.53 13.23 -4.38
N VAL A 141 -9.24 12.99 -4.16
CA VAL A 141 -8.65 12.75 -2.83
C VAL A 141 -7.89 14.00 -2.45
N ILE A 142 -8.28 14.64 -1.36
CA ILE A 142 -7.64 15.83 -0.82
C ILE A 142 -6.88 15.40 0.42
N ARG A 143 -5.56 15.56 0.42
CA ARG A 143 -4.69 15.27 1.56
C ARG A 143 -4.43 16.54 2.34
N ILE A 144 -4.57 16.45 3.66
CA ILE A 144 -4.42 17.56 4.59
C ILE A 144 -3.32 17.21 5.58
N ASP A 145 -2.17 17.83 5.39
CA ASP A 145 -1.04 17.72 6.30
C ASP A 145 -1.32 18.50 7.58
N GLY A 146 -0.92 17.96 8.73
CA GLY A 146 -1.25 18.53 10.03
C GLY A 146 -2.64 18.19 10.56
N ALA A 147 -3.54 17.61 9.77
CA ALA A 147 -4.84 17.15 10.25
C ALA A 147 -4.71 15.91 11.13
N PRO A 148 -5.53 15.75 12.18
CA PRO A 148 -5.51 14.55 12.99
C PRO A 148 -5.82 13.31 12.13
N THR A 149 -5.06 12.25 12.34
CA THR A 149 -5.29 10.96 11.67
C THR A 149 -6.58 10.32 12.16
N LEU A 150 -7.14 9.43 11.33
CA LEU A 150 -8.18 8.47 11.72
C LEU A 150 -7.61 7.07 11.94
N ALA A 151 -6.28 6.93 11.96
CA ALA A 151 -5.63 5.65 12.19
C ALA A 151 -5.84 5.18 13.64
N ASP A 152 -6.10 3.89 13.78
CA ASP A 152 -6.18 3.17 15.06
C ASP A 152 -4.76 2.70 15.45
N LEU A 153 -4.03 3.58 16.12
CA LEU A 153 -2.68 3.31 16.58
C LEU A 153 -2.64 2.15 17.58
N ASP A 154 -3.58 2.13 18.50
CA ASP A 154 -3.63 1.10 19.56
C ASP A 154 -3.91 -0.28 18.96
N GLY A 155 -4.91 -0.35 18.07
CA GLY A 155 -5.21 -1.57 17.34
C GLY A 155 -4.05 -2.05 16.47
N PHE A 156 -3.37 -1.13 15.77
CA PHE A 156 -2.20 -1.49 14.96
C PHE A 156 -1.06 -2.08 15.81
N VAL A 157 -0.66 -1.41 16.88
CA VAL A 157 0.44 -1.86 17.75
C VAL A 157 0.09 -3.17 18.43
N SER A 158 -1.16 -3.32 18.90
CA SER A 158 -1.62 -4.55 19.53
C SER A 158 -1.59 -5.76 18.58
N HIS A 159 -2.03 -5.57 17.33
CA HIS A 159 -1.99 -6.64 16.32
C HIS A 159 -0.57 -6.94 15.84
N LEU A 160 0.29 -5.91 15.71
CA LEU A 160 1.70 -6.11 15.39
C LEU A 160 2.39 -6.95 16.47
N TYR A 161 2.14 -6.62 17.74
CA TYR A 161 2.67 -7.39 18.86
C TYR A 161 2.14 -8.84 18.86
N ALA A 162 0.85 -9.03 18.61
CA ALA A 162 0.25 -10.36 18.52
C ALA A 162 0.87 -11.19 17.39
N ALA A 163 1.12 -10.58 16.20
CA ALA A 163 1.78 -11.25 15.09
C ALA A 163 3.22 -11.70 15.45
N VAL A 164 3.97 -10.87 16.18
CA VAL A 164 5.30 -11.24 16.68
C VAL A 164 5.22 -12.43 17.64
N ILE A 165 4.28 -12.41 18.57
CA ILE A 165 4.11 -13.51 19.55
C ILE A 165 3.72 -14.80 18.84
N GLU A 166 2.74 -14.76 17.93
CA GLU A 166 2.32 -15.94 17.16
C GLU A 166 3.48 -16.55 16.38
N THR A 167 4.31 -15.71 15.74
CA THR A 167 5.49 -16.19 15.01
C THR A 167 6.56 -16.80 15.91
N VAL A 168 6.74 -16.26 17.14
CA VAL A 168 7.74 -16.78 18.09
C VAL A 168 7.27 -18.08 18.73
N ASP A 169 5.97 -18.23 18.97
CA ASP A 169 5.39 -19.41 19.62
C ASP A 169 5.17 -20.58 18.66
N ASP A 170 5.24 -20.33 17.35
CA ASP A 170 5.08 -21.35 16.31
C ASP A 170 6.46 -21.90 15.91
N GLU A 171 6.83 -23.06 16.46
CA GLU A 171 8.12 -23.73 16.19
C GLU A 171 8.25 -24.26 14.76
N GLU A 172 7.17 -24.28 13.97
CA GLU A 172 7.13 -24.79 12.58
C GLU A 172 7.26 -23.68 11.51
N ARG A 173 7.27 -22.41 11.92
CA ARG A 173 7.35 -21.23 11.03
C ARG A 173 8.74 -20.63 10.91
#